data_0020a59ad490208d57e7fcecc68a3c4d
#
_entry.id   0020a59ad490208d57e7fcecc68a3c4d
#
_cell.length_a   1.000
_cell.length_b   1.000
_cell.length_c   1.000
_cell.angle_alpha   90.00
_cell.angle_beta   90.00
_cell.angle_gamma   90.00
#
_symmetry.space_group_name_H-M   'P 1'
#
loop_
_entity.id
_entity.type
_entity.pdbx_description
1 polymer ?
#
loop_
_entity_poly.entity_id
_entity_poly.type
_entity_poly.pdbx_seq_one_letter_code
_entity_poly.pdbx_strand_id
1 'polypeptide(L)'
;MSVKQTESKITALYERLSRDDDNAGDSNSIVNQKKYLESYAQQRGYTNCRHYTDDGWSGGNFERPAWKQLVADIEAGKVAHVIVKDMSRAGRDYLQTGFYTEVFFRQHGVHFVAIANSVDSDDQNSNEFAPFLNIMNEWYLRDLSRKQKTAIRVKGESGKPTTNCAIYGYKKDPNNKNHWLIDEEAATVVRRIFHFTIEGCGPYDIARTLFDDKVETPAVYFTKKELE
;
A
#
# COMPACT_ATOMS: atom_id res chain seq x y z
N MET A 1 17.02 5.48 43.01
CA MET A 1 16.62 4.69 41.84
C MET A 1 15.16 4.98 41.57
N SER A 2 14.85 5.79 40.55
CA SER A 2 13.49 6.14 40.21
C SER A 2 12.84 4.95 39.49
N VAL A 3 11.84 4.33 40.12
CA VAL A 3 10.99 3.32 39.49
C VAL A 3 10.19 4.04 38.38
N LYS A 4 10.61 3.83 37.14
CA LYS A 4 9.74 4.19 35.99
C LYS A 4 8.45 3.39 36.16
N GLN A 5 7.37 4.05 36.57
CA GLN A 5 6.01 3.52 36.43
C GLN A 5 5.82 3.23 34.94
N THR A 6 5.78 1.96 34.60
CA THR A 6 5.33 1.51 33.27
C THR A 6 3.85 1.86 33.20
N GLU A 7 3.50 2.98 32.58
CA GLU A 7 2.10 3.31 32.33
C GLU A 7 1.48 2.12 31.60
N SER A 8 0.44 1.54 32.18
CA SER A 8 -0.29 0.46 31.53
C SER A 8 -0.87 0.97 30.22
N LYS A 9 -0.57 0.29 29.11
CA LYS A 9 -1.08 0.67 27.80
C LYS A 9 -2.62 0.71 27.80
N ILE A 10 -3.18 1.52 26.92
CA ILE A 10 -4.62 1.76 26.81
C ILE A 10 -5.30 0.55 26.17
N THR A 11 -6.45 0.17 26.73
CA THR A 11 -7.46 -0.64 26.06
C THR A 11 -8.48 0.30 25.42
N ALA A 12 -8.44 0.46 24.11
CA ALA A 12 -9.31 1.33 23.37
C ALA A 12 -10.67 0.66 23.11
N LEU A 13 -11.73 1.28 23.58
CA LEU A 13 -13.11 0.90 23.31
C LEU A 13 -13.63 1.83 22.21
N TYR A 14 -13.87 1.29 21.02
CA TYR A 14 -14.26 2.11 19.88
C TYR A 14 -15.75 1.93 19.56
N GLU A 15 -16.47 3.03 19.52
CA GLU A 15 -17.90 3.09 19.21
C GLU A 15 -18.17 3.99 18.00
N ARG A 16 -19.10 3.56 17.16
CA ARG A 16 -19.57 4.36 16.03
C ARG A 16 -21.07 4.20 15.80
N LEU A 17 -21.72 5.32 15.56
CA LEU A 17 -23.12 5.37 15.09
C LEU A 17 -23.17 6.29 13.86
N SER A 18 -23.83 5.85 12.79
CA SER A 18 -24.13 6.71 11.63
C SER A 18 -25.55 7.23 11.71
N ARG A 19 -25.83 8.36 11.05
CA ARG A 19 -27.19 8.91 10.95
C ARG A 19 -28.18 7.93 10.33
N ASP A 20 -27.71 7.03 9.48
CA ASP A 20 -28.54 6.00 8.84
C ASP A 20 -28.86 4.83 9.78
N ASP A 21 -28.11 4.67 10.88
CA ASP A 21 -28.30 3.61 11.88
C ASP A 21 -29.33 3.99 12.97
N ASP A 22 -29.80 5.26 13.02
CA ASP A 22 -30.77 5.76 14.02
C ASP A 22 -32.13 5.04 13.97
N ASN A 23 -32.45 4.37 12.85
CA ASN A 23 -33.68 3.61 12.69
C ASN A 23 -33.60 2.15 13.20
N ALA A 24 -32.46 1.73 13.73
CA ALA A 24 -32.21 0.32 14.10
C ALA A 24 -32.48 -0.03 15.57
N GLY A 25 -33.22 0.80 16.30
CA GLY A 25 -33.65 0.54 17.69
C GLY A 25 -32.60 0.81 18.76
N ASP A 26 -33.03 0.84 20.03
CA ASP A 26 -32.24 1.24 21.23
C ASP A 26 -30.92 0.48 21.42
N SER A 27 -30.77 -0.73 20.83
CA SER A 27 -29.58 -1.57 21.01
C SER A 27 -28.33 -1.05 20.32
N ASN A 28 -28.44 -0.09 19.39
CA ASN A 28 -27.34 0.47 18.63
C ASN A 28 -26.88 1.85 19.08
N SER A 29 -27.53 2.45 20.06
CA SER A 29 -27.13 3.77 20.60
C SER A 29 -25.67 3.72 21.11
N ILE A 30 -24.97 4.85 21.01
CA ILE A 30 -23.60 5.00 21.55
C ILE A 30 -23.52 4.61 23.02
N VAL A 31 -24.55 4.98 23.82
CA VAL A 31 -24.61 4.65 25.25
C VAL A 31 -24.65 3.14 25.49
N ASN A 32 -25.43 2.41 24.69
CA ASN A 32 -25.52 0.96 24.81
C ASN A 32 -24.24 0.27 24.32
N GLN A 33 -23.61 0.79 23.26
CA GLN A 33 -22.30 0.28 22.82
C GLN A 33 -21.25 0.45 23.92
N LYS A 34 -21.15 1.61 24.57
CA LYS A 34 -20.22 1.86 25.67
C LYS A 34 -20.41 0.87 26.81
N LYS A 35 -21.61 0.74 27.32
CA LYS A 35 -21.93 -0.22 28.38
C LYS A 35 -21.56 -1.66 28.00
N TYR A 36 -21.84 -2.04 26.76
CA TYR A 36 -21.53 -3.37 26.26
C TYR A 36 -20.02 -3.64 26.20
N LEU A 37 -19.24 -2.69 25.69
CA LEU A 37 -17.78 -2.79 25.61
C LEU A 37 -17.13 -2.76 26.99
N GLU A 38 -17.60 -1.89 27.91
CA GLU A 38 -17.14 -1.83 29.30
C GLU A 38 -17.37 -3.17 30.02
N SER A 39 -18.60 -3.72 29.91
CA SER A 39 -18.92 -5.01 30.50
C SER A 39 -18.02 -6.13 30.00
N TYR A 40 -17.79 -6.19 28.68
CA TYR A 40 -16.87 -7.16 28.09
C TYR A 40 -15.43 -6.98 28.59
N ALA A 41 -14.93 -5.74 28.58
CA ALA A 41 -13.59 -5.42 29.06
C ALA A 41 -13.40 -5.84 30.52
N GLN A 42 -14.36 -5.54 31.39
CA GLN A 42 -14.36 -5.92 32.80
C GLN A 42 -14.36 -7.45 32.98
N GLN A 43 -15.22 -8.17 32.27
CA GLN A 43 -15.29 -9.64 32.33
C GLN A 43 -13.99 -10.32 31.89
N ARG A 44 -13.29 -9.73 30.93
CA ARG A 44 -12.01 -10.26 30.40
C ARG A 44 -10.78 -9.73 31.14
N GLY A 45 -10.96 -8.86 32.13
CA GLY A 45 -9.86 -8.31 32.94
C GLY A 45 -9.02 -7.24 32.23
N TYR A 46 -9.54 -6.63 31.18
CA TYR A 46 -8.88 -5.50 30.54
C TYR A 46 -8.87 -4.28 31.45
N THR A 47 -7.74 -3.61 31.53
CA THR A 47 -7.54 -2.42 32.37
C THR A 47 -7.26 -1.18 31.49
N ASN A 48 -7.27 0.01 32.11
CA ASN A 48 -6.97 1.28 31.44
C ASN A 48 -7.85 1.50 30.17
N CYS A 49 -9.16 1.27 30.33
CA CYS A 49 -10.12 1.43 29.25
C CYS A 49 -10.33 2.90 28.89
N ARG A 50 -10.30 3.22 27.61
CA ARG A 50 -10.57 4.57 27.08
C ARG A 50 -11.50 4.48 25.87
N HIS A 51 -12.55 5.30 25.87
CA HIS A 51 -13.51 5.40 24.78
C HIS A 51 -13.02 6.29 23.65
N TYR A 52 -13.22 5.82 22.41
CA TYR A 52 -13.04 6.55 21.17
C TYR A 52 -14.36 6.51 20.41
N THR A 53 -15.06 7.63 20.36
CA THR A 53 -16.46 7.67 19.90
C THR A 53 -16.62 8.56 18.68
N ASP A 54 -17.14 7.99 17.59
CA ASP A 54 -17.54 8.71 16.37
C ASP A 54 -19.06 8.63 16.21
N ASP A 55 -19.78 9.61 16.75
CA ASP A 55 -21.22 9.74 16.62
C ASP A 55 -21.59 10.54 15.38
N GLY A 56 -22.60 10.08 14.62
CA GLY A 56 -23.05 10.70 13.37
C GLY A 56 -22.12 10.49 12.16
N TRP A 57 -21.13 9.61 12.26
CA TRP A 57 -20.14 9.35 11.20
C TRP A 57 -20.43 8.06 10.44
N SER A 58 -20.37 8.11 9.10
CA SER A 58 -20.50 6.93 8.24
C SER A 58 -19.32 5.96 8.41
N GLY A 59 -19.58 4.67 8.27
CA GLY A 59 -18.55 3.62 8.23
C GLY A 59 -17.82 3.50 6.89
N GLY A 60 -18.20 4.30 5.87
CA GLY A 60 -17.66 4.18 4.53
C GLY A 60 -16.25 4.76 4.32
N ASN A 61 -15.73 5.54 5.27
CA ASN A 61 -14.35 6.02 5.26
C ASN A 61 -13.76 6.04 6.67
N PHE A 62 -12.44 6.26 6.77
CA PHE A 62 -11.70 6.32 8.03
C PHE A 62 -11.27 7.76 8.40
N GLU A 63 -11.84 8.78 7.75
CA GLU A 63 -11.60 10.20 8.01
C GLU A 63 -12.34 10.73 9.26
N ARG A 64 -12.62 9.86 10.22
CA ARG A 64 -13.38 10.11 11.45
C ARG A 64 -12.45 10.61 12.56
N PRO A 65 -12.86 11.65 13.35
CA PRO A 65 -11.98 12.24 14.36
C PRO A 65 -11.48 11.28 15.43
N ALA A 66 -12.39 10.47 16.04
CA ALA A 66 -11.98 9.54 17.08
C ALA A 66 -11.17 8.37 16.53
N TRP A 67 -11.45 7.91 15.30
CA TRP A 67 -10.61 6.91 14.64
C TRP A 67 -9.21 7.44 14.37
N LYS A 68 -9.06 8.65 13.86
CA LYS A 68 -7.75 9.29 13.66
C LYS A 68 -6.96 9.43 14.95
N GLN A 69 -7.64 9.80 16.04
CA GLN A 69 -7.02 9.87 17.36
C GLN A 69 -6.57 8.50 17.83
N LEU A 70 -7.38 7.45 17.61
CA LEU A 70 -7.03 6.08 17.95
C LEU A 70 -5.77 5.63 17.17
N VAL A 71 -5.74 5.88 15.86
CA VAL A 71 -4.58 5.57 15.01
C VAL A 71 -3.33 6.28 15.50
N ALA A 72 -3.40 7.58 15.80
CA ALA A 72 -2.27 8.34 16.33
C ALA A 72 -1.77 7.81 17.68
N ASP A 73 -2.69 7.40 18.59
CA ASP A 73 -2.31 6.81 19.88
C ASP A 73 -1.71 5.39 19.71
N ILE A 74 -2.11 4.64 18.68
CA ILE A 74 -1.48 3.36 18.30
C ILE A 74 -0.07 3.59 17.75
N GLU A 75 0.11 4.51 16.82
CA GLU A 75 1.43 4.87 16.28
C GLU A 75 2.39 5.37 17.36
N ALA A 76 1.86 6.08 18.36
CA ALA A 76 2.62 6.49 19.56
C ALA A 76 2.92 5.33 20.54
N GLY A 77 2.48 4.09 20.24
CA GLY A 77 2.72 2.91 21.08
C GLY A 77 1.95 2.88 22.40
N LYS A 78 0.93 3.72 22.57
CA LYS A 78 0.14 3.87 23.81
C LYS A 78 -0.96 2.83 23.96
N VAL A 79 -1.42 2.21 22.87
CA VAL A 79 -2.56 1.28 22.84
C VAL A 79 -2.07 -0.15 22.79
N ALA A 80 -2.66 -1.04 23.60
CA ALA A 80 -2.40 -2.48 23.54
C ALA A 80 -3.56 -3.26 22.92
N HIS A 81 -4.81 -2.80 23.15
CA HIS A 81 -6.01 -3.50 22.71
C HIS A 81 -6.99 -2.54 22.06
N VAL A 82 -7.65 -2.99 20.99
CA VAL A 82 -8.78 -2.29 20.36
C VAL A 82 -9.98 -3.24 20.36
N ILE A 83 -11.06 -2.82 21.01
CA ILE A 83 -12.28 -3.61 21.16
C ILE A 83 -13.44 -2.86 20.50
N VAL A 84 -14.16 -3.54 19.62
CA VAL A 84 -15.36 -3.04 18.95
C VAL A 84 -16.53 -3.97 19.19
N LYS A 85 -17.78 -3.46 19.12
CA LYS A 85 -18.99 -4.30 19.21
C LYS A 85 -19.02 -5.32 18.07
N ASP A 86 -18.82 -4.86 16.85
CA ASP A 86 -18.79 -5.66 15.62
C ASP A 86 -17.90 -4.98 14.56
N MET A 87 -17.52 -5.74 13.54
CA MET A 87 -16.65 -5.26 12.45
C MET A 87 -17.18 -4.02 11.74
N SER A 88 -18.51 -3.87 11.65
CA SER A 88 -19.12 -2.71 10.98
C SER A 88 -18.89 -1.40 11.75
N ARG A 89 -18.61 -1.46 13.06
CA ARG A 89 -18.24 -0.29 13.87
C ARG A 89 -16.82 0.17 13.52
N ALA A 90 -15.89 -0.75 13.30
CA ALA A 90 -14.56 -0.40 12.79
C ALA A 90 -14.67 0.25 11.40
N GLY A 91 -15.39 -0.37 10.45
CA GLY A 91 -15.61 0.18 9.13
C GLY A 91 -16.56 -0.67 8.28
N ARG A 92 -17.18 -0.03 7.27
CA ARG A 92 -18.00 -0.72 6.25
C ARG A 92 -17.20 -0.92 4.95
N ASP A 93 -16.12 -0.18 4.76
CA ASP A 93 -15.17 -0.42 3.68
C ASP A 93 -14.34 -1.65 4.04
N TYR A 94 -14.59 -2.72 3.32
CA TYR A 94 -13.99 -4.02 3.58
C TYR A 94 -12.46 -4.03 3.43
N LEU A 95 -11.94 -3.27 2.46
CA LEU A 95 -10.52 -3.20 2.18
C LEU A 95 -9.77 -2.41 3.25
N GLN A 96 -10.29 -1.25 3.61
CA GLN A 96 -9.67 -0.41 4.64
C GLN A 96 -9.80 -1.05 6.02
N THR A 97 -10.94 -1.65 6.33
CA THR A 97 -11.12 -2.37 7.59
C THR A 97 -10.13 -3.52 7.72
N GLY A 98 -9.98 -4.34 6.67
CA GLY A 98 -9.00 -5.42 6.65
C GLY A 98 -7.56 -4.92 6.75
N PHE A 99 -7.21 -3.81 6.10
CA PHE A 99 -5.88 -3.20 6.27
C PHE A 99 -5.61 -2.86 7.74
N TYR A 100 -6.55 -2.21 8.42
CA TYR A 100 -6.34 -1.85 9.82
C TYR A 100 -6.25 -3.08 10.72
N THR A 101 -7.15 -4.05 10.58
CA THR A 101 -7.22 -5.21 11.49
C THR A 101 -6.09 -6.21 11.25
N GLU A 102 -5.71 -6.46 9.99
CA GLU A 102 -4.77 -7.52 9.66
C GLU A 102 -3.32 -7.05 9.47
N VAL A 103 -3.15 -5.79 9.07
CA VAL A 103 -1.81 -5.25 8.79
C VAL A 103 -1.41 -4.25 9.85
N PHE A 104 -2.16 -3.15 9.99
CA PHE A 104 -1.78 -2.02 10.82
C PHE A 104 -1.71 -2.39 12.32
N PHE A 105 -2.74 -3.01 12.86
CA PHE A 105 -2.76 -3.39 14.28
C PHE A 105 -1.68 -4.43 14.59
N ARG A 106 -1.49 -5.41 13.73
CA ARG A 106 -0.43 -6.41 13.90
C ARG A 106 0.98 -5.80 13.86
N GLN A 107 1.24 -4.88 12.94
CA GLN A 107 2.54 -4.19 12.86
C GLN A 107 2.87 -3.40 14.12
N HIS A 108 1.84 -2.87 14.81
CA HIS A 108 2.01 -2.12 16.05
C HIS A 108 1.86 -2.98 17.32
N GLY A 109 1.69 -4.30 17.18
CA GLY A 109 1.49 -5.22 18.29
C GLY A 109 0.21 -4.95 19.08
N VAL A 110 -0.85 -4.51 18.40
CA VAL A 110 -2.16 -4.20 18.98
C VAL A 110 -3.10 -5.38 18.77
N HIS A 111 -3.66 -5.89 19.87
CA HIS A 111 -4.67 -6.93 19.87
C HIS A 111 -6.04 -6.37 19.50
N PHE A 112 -6.71 -6.95 18.49
CA PHE A 112 -8.02 -6.51 18.01
C PHE A 112 -9.11 -7.54 18.31
N VAL A 113 -10.24 -7.06 18.84
CA VAL A 113 -11.41 -7.89 19.16
C VAL A 113 -12.68 -7.26 18.60
N ALA A 114 -13.48 -8.04 17.83
CA ALA A 114 -14.84 -7.69 17.43
C ALA A 114 -15.82 -8.71 18.04
N ILE A 115 -16.50 -8.30 19.12
CA ILE A 115 -17.19 -9.21 20.03
C ILE A 115 -18.31 -10.00 19.32
N ALA A 116 -19.22 -9.31 18.61
CA ALA A 116 -20.37 -9.94 17.97
C ALA A 116 -20.00 -10.83 16.79
N ASN A 117 -18.80 -10.66 16.21
CA ASN A 117 -18.29 -11.49 15.12
C ASN A 117 -17.41 -12.63 15.62
N SER A 118 -17.16 -12.73 16.93
CA SER A 118 -16.19 -13.69 17.51
C SER A 118 -14.81 -13.60 16.88
N VAL A 119 -14.41 -12.38 16.45
CA VAL A 119 -13.09 -12.12 15.90
C VAL A 119 -12.14 -11.72 17.02
N ASP A 120 -11.03 -12.43 17.13
CA ASP A 120 -9.96 -12.19 18.08
C ASP A 120 -8.62 -12.40 17.36
N SER A 121 -7.80 -11.33 17.25
CA SER A 121 -6.56 -11.39 16.49
C SER A 121 -5.48 -12.28 17.13
N ASP A 122 -5.61 -12.63 18.41
CA ASP A 122 -4.70 -13.53 19.10
C ASP A 122 -5.11 -15.01 18.99
N ASP A 123 -6.33 -15.29 18.53
CA ASP A 123 -6.79 -16.66 18.32
C ASP A 123 -6.22 -17.21 16.99
N GLN A 124 -5.22 -18.09 17.09
CA GLN A 124 -4.54 -18.72 15.94
C GLN A 124 -5.47 -19.64 15.12
N ASN A 125 -6.64 -20.00 15.62
CA ASN A 125 -7.62 -20.82 14.89
C ASN A 125 -8.55 -20.00 13.97
N SER A 126 -8.50 -18.68 14.01
CA SER A 126 -9.28 -17.81 13.13
C SER A 126 -8.67 -17.71 11.72
N ASN A 127 -8.44 -18.86 11.06
CA ASN A 127 -8.03 -18.96 9.66
C ASN A 127 -9.09 -18.42 8.67
N GLU A 128 -10.21 -17.90 9.16
CA GLU A 128 -11.27 -17.30 8.34
C GLU A 128 -10.82 -16.07 7.56
N PHE A 129 -9.75 -15.39 8.02
CA PHE A 129 -9.20 -14.20 7.35
C PHE A 129 -8.11 -14.50 6.32
N ALA A 130 -7.55 -15.72 6.27
CA ALA A 130 -6.51 -16.05 5.28
C ALA A 130 -6.94 -15.84 3.81
N PRO A 131 -8.17 -16.17 3.37
CA PRO A 131 -8.64 -15.87 2.02
C PRO A 131 -8.72 -14.35 1.76
N PHE A 132 -9.05 -13.57 2.80
CA PHE A 132 -9.12 -12.13 2.73
C PHE A 132 -7.75 -11.48 2.56
N LEU A 133 -6.74 -11.91 3.31
CA LEU A 133 -5.37 -11.44 3.16
C LEU A 133 -4.84 -11.67 1.74
N ASN A 134 -5.18 -12.81 1.14
CA ASN A 134 -4.80 -13.12 -0.22
C ASN A 134 -5.45 -12.16 -1.24
N ILE A 135 -6.74 -11.86 -1.08
CA ILE A 135 -7.46 -10.90 -1.92
C ILE A 135 -6.88 -9.48 -1.75
N MET A 136 -6.58 -9.07 -0.51
CA MET A 136 -5.97 -7.77 -0.20
C MET A 136 -4.60 -7.64 -0.85
N ASN A 137 -3.74 -8.65 -0.71
CA ASN A 137 -2.42 -8.65 -1.30
C ASN A 137 -2.50 -8.57 -2.83
N GLU A 138 -3.39 -9.33 -3.45
CA GLU A 138 -3.58 -9.30 -4.89
C GLU A 138 -4.10 -7.94 -5.37
N TRP A 139 -5.06 -7.34 -4.67
CA TRP A 139 -5.58 -6.02 -4.99
C TRP A 139 -4.51 -4.93 -4.84
N TYR A 140 -3.74 -4.97 -3.74
CA TYR A 140 -2.64 -4.03 -3.50
C TYR A 140 -1.59 -4.09 -4.62
N LEU A 141 -1.19 -5.29 -5.03
CA LEU A 141 -0.26 -5.49 -6.14
C LEU A 141 -0.83 -4.96 -7.46
N ARG A 142 -2.12 -5.18 -7.73
CA ARG A 142 -2.80 -4.64 -8.92
C ARG A 142 -2.87 -3.11 -8.90
N ASP A 143 -3.19 -2.50 -7.75
CA ASP A 143 -3.25 -1.04 -7.62
C ASP A 143 -1.86 -0.42 -7.78
N LEU A 144 -0.83 -0.98 -7.15
CA LEU A 144 0.55 -0.56 -7.30
C LEU A 144 1.00 -0.64 -8.78
N SER A 145 0.71 -1.75 -9.46
CA SER A 145 1.01 -1.92 -10.88
C SER A 145 0.28 -0.88 -11.74
N ARG A 146 -0.99 -0.58 -11.44
CA ARG A 146 -1.76 0.44 -12.16
C ARG A 146 -1.17 1.83 -11.96
N LYS A 147 -0.81 2.19 -10.73
CA LYS A 147 -0.16 3.48 -10.39
C LYS A 147 1.19 3.62 -11.08
N GLN A 148 2.01 2.57 -11.07
CA GLN A 148 3.30 2.57 -11.79
C GLN A 148 3.12 2.74 -13.30
N LYS A 149 2.20 1.99 -13.93
CA LYS A 149 1.91 2.13 -15.36
C LYS A 149 1.44 3.54 -15.71
N THR A 150 0.58 4.12 -14.89
CA THR A 150 0.11 5.50 -15.09
C THR A 150 1.27 6.50 -14.96
N ALA A 151 2.12 6.36 -13.94
CA ALA A 151 3.27 7.25 -13.75
C ALA A 151 4.27 7.15 -14.93
N ILE A 152 4.56 5.94 -15.40
CA ILE A 152 5.43 5.71 -16.57
C ILE A 152 4.81 6.33 -17.83
N ARG A 153 3.50 6.13 -18.02
CA ARG A 153 2.76 6.69 -19.16
C ARG A 153 2.79 8.22 -19.16
N VAL A 154 2.43 8.85 -18.04
CA VAL A 154 2.47 10.32 -17.90
C VAL A 154 3.88 10.86 -18.12
N LYS A 155 4.90 10.17 -17.59
CA LYS A 155 6.30 10.53 -17.79
C LYS A 155 6.69 10.44 -19.27
N GLY A 156 6.30 9.37 -19.98
CA GLY A 156 6.54 9.18 -21.41
C GLY A 156 5.80 10.20 -22.27
N GLU A 157 4.52 10.46 -22.00
CA GLU A 157 3.70 11.46 -22.70
C GLU A 157 4.25 12.89 -22.52
N SER A 158 4.92 13.17 -21.38
CA SER A 158 5.62 14.45 -21.17
C SER A 158 6.98 14.56 -21.87
N GLY A 159 7.37 13.57 -22.69
CA GLY A 159 8.65 13.54 -23.41
C GLY A 159 9.86 13.26 -22.51
N LYS A 160 9.67 12.88 -21.25
CA LYS A 160 10.75 12.55 -20.34
C LYS A 160 11.17 11.10 -20.46
N PRO A 161 12.48 10.79 -20.34
CA PRO A 161 12.95 9.40 -20.35
C PRO A 161 12.30 8.57 -19.24
N THR A 162 11.82 7.39 -19.59
CA THR A 162 11.20 6.47 -18.63
C THR A 162 12.20 5.53 -17.95
N THR A 163 13.41 5.45 -18.48
CA THR A 163 14.53 4.65 -17.96
C THR A 163 15.67 5.53 -17.48
N ASN A 164 16.51 4.98 -16.60
CA ASN A 164 17.70 5.69 -16.12
C ASN A 164 18.90 5.59 -17.05
N CYS A 165 18.91 4.59 -17.96
CA CYS A 165 19.97 4.41 -18.93
C CYS A 165 19.47 4.85 -20.31
N ALA A 166 20.30 5.58 -21.04
CA ALA A 166 20.02 5.88 -22.44
C ALA A 166 20.04 4.58 -23.25
N ILE A 167 19.07 4.44 -24.17
CA ILE A 167 19.05 3.31 -25.11
C ILE A 167 20.11 3.49 -26.18
N TYR A 168 20.54 2.41 -26.79
CA TYR A 168 21.53 2.45 -27.89
C TYR A 168 21.06 3.36 -29.01
N GLY A 169 21.93 4.26 -29.49
CA GLY A 169 21.61 5.35 -30.41
C GLY A 169 21.39 6.71 -29.72
N TYR A 170 21.36 6.74 -28.38
CA TYR A 170 21.24 7.96 -27.61
C TYR A 170 22.26 8.01 -26.46
N LYS A 171 22.60 9.23 -26.03
CA LYS A 171 23.41 9.50 -24.85
C LYS A 171 22.72 10.50 -23.94
N LYS A 172 23.04 10.47 -22.64
CA LYS A 172 22.49 11.43 -21.68
C LYS A 172 23.03 12.84 -21.95
N ASP A 173 22.14 13.83 -21.85
CA ASP A 173 22.57 15.22 -21.86
C ASP A 173 23.23 15.55 -20.50
N PRO A 174 24.50 16.03 -20.49
CA PRO A 174 25.18 16.41 -19.24
C PRO A 174 24.46 17.52 -18.46
N ASN A 175 23.77 18.40 -19.18
CA ASN A 175 23.12 19.57 -18.61
C ASN A 175 21.65 19.34 -18.23
N ASN A 176 21.02 18.30 -18.80
CA ASN A 176 19.60 18.03 -18.58
C ASN A 176 19.32 16.52 -18.47
N LYS A 177 19.18 16.01 -17.25
CA LYS A 177 18.90 14.58 -16.96
C LYS A 177 17.60 14.06 -17.59
N ASN A 178 16.70 14.95 -17.99
CA ASN A 178 15.41 14.60 -18.59
C ASN A 178 15.45 14.66 -20.14
N HIS A 179 16.63 14.84 -20.73
CA HIS A 179 16.83 14.93 -22.18
C HIS A 179 17.91 13.97 -22.63
N TRP A 180 17.70 13.32 -23.76
CA TRP A 180 18.70 12.48 -24.40
C TRP A 180 19.13 13.10 -25.73
N LEU A 181 20.42 13.14 -25.96
CA LEU A 181 21.02 13.57 -27.20
C LEU A 181 21.23 12.36 -28.12
N ILE A 182 21.18 12.59 -29.43
CA ILE A 182 21.50 11.53 -30.39
C ILE A 182 23.00 11.25 -30.29
N ASP A 183 23.35 9.97 -30.22
CA ASP A 183 24.71 9.49 -30.36
C ASP A 183 24.92 9.08 -31.84
N GLU A 184 25.48 9.96 -32.65
CA GLU A 184 25.49 9.81 -34.09
C GLU A 184 26.20 8.51 -34.56
N GLU A 185 27.20 8.04 -33.84
CA GLU A 185 27.90 6.79 -34.12
C GLU A 185 26.96 5.59 -33.96
N ALA A 186 26.33 5.46 -32.82
CA ALA A 186 25.36 4.39 -32.55
C ALA A 186 24.04 4.59 -33.34
N ALA A 187 23.63 5.81 -33.60
CA ALA A 187 22.40 6.11 -34.33
C ALA A 187 22.47 5.69 -35.81
N THR A 188 23.66 5.71 -36.43
CA THR A 188 23.82 5.20 -37.79
C THR A 188 23.50 3.71 -37.88
N VAL A 189 23.94 2.93 -36.91
CA VAL A 189 23.62 1.49 -36.82
C VAL A 189 22.13 1.28 -36.62
N VAL A 190 21.50 2.05 -35.70
CA VAL A 190 20.06 1.96 -35.43
C VAL A 190 19.24 2.28 -36.68
N ARG A 191 19.58 3.38 -37.42
CA ARG A 191 18.91 3.74 -38.69
C ARG A 191 19.03 2.63 -39.73
N ARG A 192 20.20 1.98 -39.81
CA ARG A 192 20.43 0.87 -40.70
C ARG A 192 19.59 -0.35 -40.36
N ILE A 193 19.43 -0.69 -39.09
CA ILE A 193 18.54 -1.77 -38.62
C ILE A 193 17.10 -1.49 -39.02
N PHE A 194 16.62 -0.25 -38.81
CA PHE A 194 15.28 0.13 -39.24
C PHE A 194 15.08 0.04 -40.74
N HIS A 195 16.10 0.42 -41.54
CA HIS A 195 16.04 0.32 -42.99
C HIS A 195 15.90 -1.14 -43.46
N PHE A 196 16.70 -2.05 -42.94
CA PHE A 196 16.57 -3.48 -43.22
C PHE A 196 15.20 -4.04 -42.82
N THR A 197 14.66 -3.57 -41.67
CA THR A 197 13.34 -4.00 -41.22
C THR A 197 12.25 -3.54 -42.19
N ILE A 198 12.34 -2.32 -42.71
CA ILE A 198 11.40 -1.77 -43.72
C ILE A 198 11.49 -2.54 -45.02
N GLU A 199 12.68 -2.97 -45.41
CA GLU A 199 12.93 -3.82 -46.60
C GLU A 199 12.44 -5.27 -46.43
N GLY A 200 11.94 -5.63 -45.22
CA GLY A 200 11.38 -6.96 -44.92
C GLY A 200 12.39 -7.99 -44.44
N CYS A 201 13.61 -7.59 -44.09
CA CYS A 201 14.61 -8.49 -43.53
C CYS A 201 14.19 -8.97 -42.14
N GLY A 202 14.34 -10.27 -41.85
CA GLY A 202 14.08 -10.85 -40.55
C GLY A 202 15.15 -10.46 -39.50
N PRO A 203 14.83 -10.52 -38.19
CA PRO A 203 15.80 -10.16 -37.13
C PRO A 203 17.09 -10.98 -37.21
N TYR A 204 17.02 -12.24 -37.58
CA TYR A 204 18.18 -13.11 -37.73
C TYR A 204 19.12 -12.65 -38.87
N ASP A 205 18.54 -12.30 -40.03
CA ASP A 205 19.31 -11.85 -41.20
C ASP A 205 19.98 -10.51 -40.91
N ILE A 206 19.27 -9.59 -40.22
CA ILE A 206 19.83 -8.32 -39.79
C ILE A 206 21.00 -8.54 -38.82
N ALA A 207 20.83 -9.40 -37.82
CA ALA A 207 21.88 -9.69 -36.86
C ALA A 207 23.13 -10.31 -37.55
N ARG A 208 22.94 -11.22 -38.52
CA ARG A 208 23.99 -11.83 -39.30
C ARG A 208 24.76 -10.79 -40.14
N THR A 209 24.03 -9.93 -40.83
CA THR A 209 24.63 -8.85 -41.63
C THR A 209 25.47 -7.91 -40.75
N LEU A 210 24.98 -7.51 -39.60
CA LEU A 210 25.71 -6.65 -38.66
C LEU A 210 26.94 -7.36 -38.08
N PHE A 211 26.87 -8.68 -37.86
CA PHE A 211 27.99 -9.49 -37.39
C PHE A 211 29.07 -9.60 -38.47
N ASP A 212 28.70 -9.90 -39.74
CA ASP A 212 29.61 -10.00 -40.84
C ASP A 212 30.33 -8.66 -41.12
N ASP A 213 29.63 -7.54 -40.91
CA ASP A 213 30.18 -6.18 -41.00
C ASP A 213 30.96 -5.75 -39.73
N LYS A 214 31.14 -6.65 -38.76
CA LYS A 214 31.90 -6.43 -37.53
C LYS A 214 31.35 -5.25 -36.69
N VAL A 215 30.07 -4.99 -36.76
CA VAL A 215 29.42 -3.98 -35.92
C VAL A 215 29.40 -4.48 -34.46
N GLU A 216 29.90 -3.66 -33.57
CA GLU A 216 29.92 -3.99 -32.13
C GLU A 216 28.53 -4.10 -31.55
N THR A 217 28.32 -5.04 -30.61
CA THR A 217 27.07 -5.14 -29.90
C THR A 217 26.88 -3.92 -28.95
N PRO A 218 25.66 -3.54 -28.65
CA PRO A 218 25.41 -2.42 -27.71
C PRO A 218 26.16 -2.56 -26.38
N ALA A 219 26.29 -3.79 -25.86
CA ALA A 219 27.01 -4.04 -24.60
C ALA A 219 28.50 -3.68 -24.73
N VAL A 220 29.18 -4.13 -25.80
CA VAL A 220 30.58 -3.82 -26.05
C VAL A 220 30.79 -2.32 -26.28
N TYR A 221 29.90 -1.71 -27.05
CA TYR A 221 29.94 -0.28 -27.33
C TYR A 221 29.86 0.57 -26.06
N PHE A 222 28.92 0.26 -25.17
CA PHE A 222 28.79 0.99 -23.89
C PHE A 222 29.98 0.78 -22.96
N THR A 223 30.50 -0.46 -22.86
CA THR A 223 31.68 -0.74 -22.04
C THR A 223 32.92 0.04 -22.52
N LYS A 224 33.12 0.19 -23.81
CA LYS A 224 34.23 1.01 -24.35
C LYS A 224 34.08 2.48 -23.98
N LYS A 225 32.87 3.03 -24.13
CA LYS A 225 32.59 4.45 -23.80
C LYS A 225 32.64 4.79 -22.30
N GLU A 226 32.54 3.79 -21.42
CA GLU A 226 32.73 3.99 -19.98
C GLU A 226 34.21 3.99 -19.58
N LEU A 227 35.08 3.49 -20.46
CA LEU A 227 36.56 3.40 -20.26
C LEU A 227 37.31 4.58 -20.87
N GLU A 228 36.68 5.39 -21.71
CA GLU A 228 37.17 6.64 -22.30
C GLU A 228 36.80 7.87 -21.45
#